data_0d324e06ddeab04e949e2d3a1bc0312e
#
_entry.id   0d324e06ddeab04e949e2d3a1bc0312e
#
_cell.length_a   1.000
_cell.length_b   1.000
_cell.length_c   1.000
_cell.angle_alpha   90.00
_cell.angle_beta   90.00
_cell.angle_gamma   90.00
#
_symmetry.space_group_name_H-M   'P 1'
#
loop_
_entity.id
_entity.type
_entity.pdbx_description
1 polymer ?
#
loop_
_entity_poly.entity_id
_entity_poly.type
_entity_poly.pdbx_seq_one_letter_code
_entity_poly.pdbx_strand_id
1 'polypeptide(L)'
;MDASSANSLSRSRSTGRPPRVLGSVRELAADWGLTERLEHASALGPAFREMLDCAVEISRRAKTLAGAAYTDERRIVLNVALLEQGRESDRDATFLHECAHILADLFHGRPCKHSEAWREVMKLLGEKPAVRHDLSYLSRAAHAVVTWQCQNCNDEYHFVRRPRRRPSSCYCRTCGPELGLLRVVYPK
;
A
#
# COMPACT_ATOMS: atom_id res chain seq x y z
N MET A 1 42.63 19.36 -17.41
CA MET A 1 42.31 17.92 -17.68
C MET A 1 40.99 17.66 -17.02
N ASP A 2 39.98 17.64 -17.86
CA ASP A 2 38.58 17.71 -17.48
C ASP A 2 38.06 16.37 -16.97
N ALA A 3 37.37 16.38 -15.82
CA ALA A 3 36.56 15.28 -15.34
C ALA A 3 35.08 15.68 -15.44
N SER A 4 34.44 15.25 -16.51
CA SER A 4 33.04 15.45 -16.82
C SER A 4 32.16 14.66 -15.85
N SER A 5 31.43 15.38 -14.98
CA SER A 5 30.38 14.82 -14.12
C SER A 5 29.11 14.61 -14.94
N ALA A 6 28.82 13.38 -15.27
CA ALA A 6 27.54 13.00 -15.87
C ALA A 6 26.41 13.02 -14.83
N ASN A 7 25.58 14.05 -14.94
CA ASN A 7 24.36 14.23 -14.16
C ASN A 7 23.26 13.32 -14.71
N SER A 8 22.97 12.21 -14.03
CA SER A 8 21.88 11.32 -14.39
C SER A 8 20.55 11.86 -13.87
N LEU A 9 19.91 12.71 -14.66
CA LEU A 9 18.53 13.13 -14.45
C LEU A 9 17.59 11.94 -14.60
N SER A 10 17.08 11.44 -13.49
CA SER A 10 16.02 10.45 -13.47
C SER A 10 14.75 11.08 -14.07
N ARG A 11 14.41 10.66 -15.27
CA ARG A 11 13.16 11.05 -15.94
C ARG A 11 11.97 10.36 -15.26
N SER A 12 11.29 11.05 -14.35
CA SER A 12 9.95 10.68 -13.93
C SER A 12 8.96 10.95 -15.07
N ARG A 13 8.60 9.90 -15.82
CA ARG A 13 7.49 9.99 -16.78
C ARG A 13 6.17 9.86 -16.03
N SER A 14 5.65 10.96 -15.50
CA SER A 14 4.26 11.03 -15.04
C SER A 14 3.37 11.51 -16.18
N THR A 15 2.93 10.59 -17.04
CA THR A 15 1.80 10.81 -17.94
C THR A 15 0.53 10.31 -17.24
N GLY A 16 -0.09 11.13 -16.43
CA GLY A 16 -1.31 10.76 -15.72
C GLY A 16 -1.98 11.97 -15.10
N ARG A 17 -3.32 11.97 -15.15
CA ARG A 17 -4.15 12.94 -14.42
C ARG A 17 -3.58 13.09 -13.00
N PRO A 18 -3.42 14.33 -12.48
CA PRO A 18 -2.88 14.55 -11.15
C PRO A 18 -3.64 13.74 -10.10
N PRO A 19 -2.98 13.28 -9.02
CA PRO A 19 -3.65 12.61 -7.93
C PRO A 19 -4.76 13.52 -7.40
N ARG A 20 -5.89 12.92 -7.04
CA ARG A 20 -6.98 13.68 -6.42
C ARG A 20 -6.70 13.78 -4.93
N VAL A 21 -6.36 14.95 -4.45
CA VAL A 21 -6.28 15.27 -3.03
C VAL A 21 -7.71 15.27 -2.47
N LEU A 22 -7.92 14.55 -1.36
CA LEU A 22 -9.18 14.55 -0.61
C LEU A 22 -9.19 15.65 0.45
N GLY A 23 -8.06 15.87 1.11
CA GLY A 23 -7.88 16.81 2.20
C GLY A 23 -6.59 16.50 2.95
N SER A 24 -6.41 17.10 4.12
CA SER A 24 -5.37 16.76 5.09
C SER A 24 -5.79 15.59 5.97
N VAL A 25 -4.83 14.99 6.67
CA VAL A 25 -5.11 13.97 7.70
C VAL A 25 -6.07 14.53 8.75
N ARG A 26 -5.88 15.77 9.20
CA ARG A 26 -6.74 16.45 10.17
C ARG A 26 -8.19 16.54 9.71
N GLU A 27 -8.42 17.02 8.48
CA GLU A 27 -9.76 17.18 7.92
C GLU A 27 -10.47 15.84 7.80
N LEU A 28 -9.79 14.83 7.23
CA LEU A 28 -10.40 13.51 7.04
C LEU A 28 -10.61 12.77 8.34
N ALA A 29 -9.74 12.94 9.34
CA ALA A 29 -9.96 12.39 10.67
C ALA A 29 -11.23 12.96 11.32
N ALA A 30 -11.50 14.24 11.14
CA ALA A 30 -12.73 14.86 11.62
C ALA A 30 -13.96 14.34 10.86
N ASP A 31 -13.89 14.29 9.53
CA ASP A 31 -14.99 13.80 8.66
C ASP A 31 -15.34 12.31 8.92
N TRP A 32 -14.34 11.50 9.27
CA TRP A 32 -14.52 10.06 9.50
C TRP A 32 -14.65 9.68 10.98
N GLY A 33 -14.66 10.67 11.89
CA GLY A 33 -14.83 10.44 13.34
C GLY A 33 -13.60 9.76 13.99
N LEU A 34 -12.41 9.98 13.45
CA LEU A 34 -11.15 9.36 13.90
C LEU A 34 -10.27 10.32 14.73
N THR A 35 -10.71 11.54 14.98
CA THR A 35 -9.94 12.57 15.70
C THR A 35 -9.47 12.09 17.06
N GLU A 36 -10.39 11.56 17.89
CA GLU A 36 -10.06 11.06 19.22
C GLU A 36 -8.98 9.96 19.18
N ARG A 37 -9.06 9.07 18.22
CA ARG A 37 -8.08 8.01 18.03
C ARG A 37 -6.70 8.54 17.69
N LEU A 38 -6.62 9.54 16.79
CA LEU A 38 -5.34 10.18 16.48
C LEU A 38 -4.78 10.93 17.69
N GLU A 39 -5.62 11.57 18.49
CA GLU A 39 -5.21 12.35 19.67
C GLU A 39 -4.51 11.50 20.74
N HIS A 40 -4.73 10.21 20.80
CA HIS A 40 -3.95 9.31 21.67
C HIS A 40 -2.44 9.37 21.39
N ALA A 41 -2.04 9.73 20.16
CA ALA A 41 -0.64 9.91 19.80
C ALA A 41 -0.14 11.36 19.94
N SER A 42 -0.93 12.27 20.51
CA SER A 42 -0.59 13.71 20.65
C SER A 42 0.67 13.97 21.47
N ALA A 43 1.01 13.05 22.39
CA ALA A 43 2.27 13.08 23.17
C ALA A 43 3.53 13.01 22.31
N LEU A 44 3.43 12.56 21.04
CA LEU A 44 4.53 12.57 20.08
C LEU A 44 4.83 13.97 19.49
N GLY A 45 4.15 14.99 19.97
CA GLY A 45 4.48 16.40 19.87
C GLY A 45 4.61 16.94 18.43
N PRO A 46 5.80 17.39 18.00
CA PRO A 46 5.99 17.94 16.66
C PRO A 46 5.65 16.96 15.53
N ALA A 47 6.04 15.68 15.66
CA ALA A 47 5.75 14.65 14.67
C ALA A 47 4.24 14.46 14.48
N PHE A 48 3.48 14.49 15.56
CA PHE A 48 2.01 14.41 15.51
C PHE A 48 1.41 15.58 14.73
N ARG A 49 1.82 16.83 15.03
CA ARG A 49 1.33 18.01 14.32
C ARG A 49 1.64 17.95 12.82
N GLU A 50 2.85 17.58 12.48
CA GLU A 50 3.30 17.47 11.09
C GLU A 50 2.52 16.36 10.33
N MET A 51 2.26 15.23 10.97
CA MET A 51 1.44 14.17 10.38
C MET A 51 0.01 14.65 10.10
N LEU A 52 -0.61 15.43 10.99
CA LEU A 52 -1.95 15.97 10.79
C LEU A 52 -2.08 16.88 9.57
N ASP A 53 -1.00 17.53 9.16
CA ASP A 53 -0.96 18.44 8.01
C ASP A 53 -0.59 17.71 6.69
N CYS A 54 -0.31 16.39 6.74
CA CYS A 54 -0.04 15.60 5.55
C CYS A 54 -1.26 15.53 4.63
N ALA A 55 -1.02 15.63 3.31
CA ALA A 55 -2.07 15.48 2.31
C ALA A 55 -2.52 14.02 2.19
N VAL A 56 -3.80 13.80 1.98
CA VAL A 56 -4.37 12.49 1.67
C VAL A 56 -4.90 12.48 0.24
N GLU A 57 -4.37 11.58 -0.56
CA GLU A 57 -4.65 11.45 -1.97
C GLU A 57 -5.35 10.11 -2.29
N ILE A 58 -6.07 10.06 -3.41
CA ILE A 58 -6.71 8.84 -3.89
C ILE A 58 -6.02 8.29 -5.13
N SER A 59 -5.65 7.00 -5.07
CA SER A 59 -5.19 6.23 -6.22
C SER A 59 -6.33 5.44 -6.85
N ARG A 60 -6.59 5.71 -8.14
CA ARG A 60 -7.46 4.87 -8.99
C ARG A 60 -6.67 3.82 -9.77
N ARG A 61 -5.33 3.86 -9.72
CA ARG A 61 -4.45 2.96 -10.46
C ARG A 61 -3.98 1.76 -9.64
N ALA A 62 -3.91 1.92 -8.32
CA ALA A 62 -3.58 0.83 -7.41
C ALA A 62 -4.69 -0.22 -7.47
N LYS A 63 -4.33 -1.47 -7.78
CA LYS A 63 -5.30 -2.58 -7.85
C LYS A 63 -5.27 -3.44 -6.60
N THR A 64 -4.09 -3.60 -6.01
CA THR A 64 -3.87 -4.54 -4.90
C THR A 64 -3.23 -3.89 -3.67
N LEU A 65 -2.94 -2.60 -3.73
CA LEU A 65 -2.40 -1.84 -2.61
C LEU A 65 -3.55 -1.04 -1.98
N ALA A 66 -3.78 -1.20 -0.69
CA ALA A 66 -4.82 -0.49 0.04
C ALA A 66 -4.43 0.96 0.32
N GLY A 67 -3.22 1.18 0.85
CA GLY A 67 -2.65 2.49 1.13
C GLY A 67 -1.14 2.52 0.95
N ALA A 68 -0.55 3.70 1.01
CA ALA A 68 0.89 3.94 1.07
C ALA A 68 1.18 5.29 1.73
N ALA A 69 2.15 5.31 2.65
CA ALA A 69 2.68 6.50 3.28
C ALA A 69 3.97 6.96 2.59
N TYR A 70 4.10 8.25 2.34
CA TYR A 70 5.27 8.91 1.77
C TYR A 70 5.70 10.05 2.69
N THR A 71 6.51 9.72 3.69
CA THR A 71 6.91 10.67 4.75
C THR A 71 7.64 11.88 4.21
N ASP A 72 8.60 11.68 3.31
CA ASP A 72 9.38 12.77 2.69
C ASP A 72 8.50 13.71 1.85
N GLU A 73 7.41 13.21 1.27
CA GLU A 73 6.46 13.98 0.46
C GLU A 73 5.25 14.47 1.29
N ARG A 74 5.20 14.17 2.57
CA ARG A 74 4.12 14.51 3.52
C ARG A 74 2.75 14.18 2.97
N ARG A 75 2.59 12.97 2.47
CA ARG A 75 1.31 12.51 1.93
C ARG A 75 1.04 11.04 2.20
N ILE A 76 -0.24 10.74 2.27
CA ILE A 76 -0.80 9.39 2.31
C ILE A 76 -1.58 9.18 1.01
N VAL A 77 -1.48 8.00 0.43
CA VAL A 77 -2.27 7.62 -0.74
C VAL A 77 -3.16 6.44 -0.36
N LEU A 78 -4.47 6.57 -0.55
CA LEU A 78 -5.45 5.52 -0.32
C LEU A 78 -5.99 4.98 -1.65
N ASN A 79 -6.34 3.70 -1.67
CA ASN A 79 -7.03 3.11 -2.82
C ASN A 79 -8.46 3.63 -2.90
N VAL A 80 -8.90 4.02 -4.09
CA VAL A 80 -10.28 4.49 -4.32
C VAL A 80 -11.34 3.48 -3.89
N ALA A 81 -11.05 2.19 -3.95
CA ALA A 81 -11.96 1.14 -3.52
C ALA A 81 -12.35 1.23 -2.03
N LEU A 82 -11.49 1.82 -1.20
CA LEU A 82 -11.78 2.03 0.22
C LEU A 82 -12.88 3.07 0.49
N LEU A 83 -13.24 3.88 -0.52
CA LEU A 83 -14.29 4.90 -0.41
C LEU A 83 -15.68 4.38 -0.84
N GLU A 84 -15.78 3.10 -1.23
CA GLU A 84 -17.07 2.49 -1.54
C GLU A 84 -17.85 2.22 -0.26
N GLN A 85 -19.18 2.36 -0.36
CA GLN A 85 -20.10 2.14 0.76
C GLN A 85 -19.92 0.73 1.36
N GLY A 86 -19.93 0.64 2.69
CA GLY A 86 -19.73 -0.60 3.44
C GLY A 86 -18.27 -0.98 3.65
N ARG A 87 -17.32 -0.10 3.29
CA ARG A 87 -15.87 -0.30 3.49
C ARG A 87 -15.26 0.67 4.48
N GLU A 88 -16.07 1.33 5.29
CA GLU A 88 -15.65 2.35 6.23
C GLU A 88 -14.61 1.80 7.22
N SER A 89 -14.82 0.61 7.76
CA SER A 89 -13.87 -0.05 8.68
C SER A 89 -12.52 -0.34 8.01
N ASP A 90 -12.52 -0.81 6.76
CA ASP A 90 -11.29 -1.07 5.99
C ASP A 90 -10.55 0.23 5.66
N ARG A 91 -11.30 1.29 5.32
CA ARG A 91 -10.78 2.63 5.07
C ARG A 91 -10.10 3.18 6.32
N ASP A 92 -10.78 3.14 7.46
CA ASP A 92 -10.31 3.69 8.72
C ASP A 92 -9.06 2.96 9.22
N ALA A 93 -9.08 1.63 9.19
CA ALA A 93 -7.92 0.82 9.54
C ALA A 93 -6.73 1.09 8.62
N THR A 94 -6.96 1.21 7.29
CA THR A 94 -5.89 1.54 6.34
C THR A 94 -5.36 2.96 6.57
N PHE A 95 -6.25 3.93 6.75
CA PHE A 95 -5.87 5.32 7.02
C PHE A 95 -4.99 5.44 8.26
N LEU A 96 -5.39 4.83 9.38
CA LEU A 96 -4.62 4.84 10.62
C LEU A 96 -3.29 4.08 10.49
N HIS A 97 -3.24 3.01 9.69
CA HIS A 97 -2.00 2.30 9.35
C HIS A 97 -1.00 3.22 8.65
N GLU A 98 -1.45 3.99 7.66
CA GLU A 98 -0.57 4.91 6.93
C GLU A 98 -0.18 6.12 7.79
N CYS A 99 -1.10 6.64 8.65
CA CYS A 99 -0.77 7.65 9.66
C CYS A 99 0.31 7.14 10.61
N ALA A 100 0.25 5.88 11.04
CA ALA A 100 1.26 5.28 11.91
C ALA A 100 2.65 5.22 11.26
N HIS A 101 2.73 4.97 9.94
CA HIS A 101 3.99 5.04 9.20
C HIS A 101 4.58 6.45 9.23
N ILE A 102 3.80 7.47 8.83
CA ILE A 102 4.25 8.86 8.85
C ILE A 102 4.72 9.25 10.26
N LEU A 103 3.92 8.94 11.27
CA LEU A 103 4.17 9.34 12.65
C LEU A 103 5.43 8.68 13.23
N ALA A 104 5.61 7.37 13.00
CA ALA A 104 6.79 6.65 13.43
C ALA A 104 8.06 7.17 12.75
N ASP A 105 8.00 7.40 11.43
CA ASP A 105 9.14 7.89 10.65
C ASP A 105 9.53 9.31 11.10
N LEU A 106 8.57 10.22 11.29
CA LEU A 106 8.81 11.57 11.74
C LEU A 106 9.37 11.62 13.18
N PHE A 107 8.81 10.82 14.08
CA PHE A 107 9.24 10.79 15.49
C PHE A 107 10.67 10.25 15.64
N HIS A 108 11.04 9.22 14.87
CA HIS A 108 12.37 8.63 14.92
C HIS A 108 13.37 9.22 13.93
N GLY A 109 12.97 10.14 13.03
CA GLY A 109 13.82 10.77 12.04
C GLY A 109 14.39 9.78 10.99
N ARG A 110 13.75 8.63 10.79
CA ARG A 110 14.17 7.58 9.85
C ARG A 110 13.01 6.68 9.44
N PRO A 111 13.08 6.01 8.28
CA PRO A 111 12.07 5.03 7.88
C PRO A 111 11.99 3.85 8.86
N CYS A 112 10.86 3.69 9.52
CA CYS A 112 10.61 2.64 10.52
C CYS A 112 10.00 1.38 9.92
N LYS A 113 9.34 1.47 8.77
CA LYS A 113 8.58 0.36 8.16
C LYS A 113 7.63 -0.27 9.20
N HIS A 114 7.52 -1.61 9.23
CA HIS A 114 6.71 -2.35 10.22
C HIS A 114 7.55 -2.81 11.43
N SER A 115 8.47 -1.97 11.90
CA SER A 115 9.30 -2.22 13.09
C SER A 115 8.47 -2.15 14.38
N GLU A 116 9.13 -2.36 15.54
CA GLU A 116 8.49 -2.18 16.84
C GLU A 116 8.00 -0.74 17.05
N ALA A 117 8.78 0.26 16.61
CA ALA A 117 8.39 1.66 16.69
C ALA A 117 7.04 1.93 15.98
N TRP A 118 6.84 1.40 14.78
CA TRP A 118 5.56 1.48 14.07
C TRP A 118 4.45 0.72 14.82
N ARG A 119 4.74 -0.48 15.38
CA ARG A 119 3.75 -1.26 16.14
C ARG A 119 3.26 -0.53 17.39
N GLU A 120 4.15 0.16 18.07
CA GLU A 120 3.79 0.99 19.23
C GLU A 120 2.85 2.13 18.84
N VAL A 121 3.12 2.82 17.74
CA VAL A 121 2.23 3.85 17.23
C VAL A 121 0.87 3.25 16.84
N MET A 122 0.81 2.10 16.17
CA MET A 122 -0.46 1.43 15.88
C MET A 122 -1.28 1.14 17.14
N LYS A 123 -0.62 0.67 18.21
CA LYS A 123 -1.27 0.44 19.51
C LYS A 123 -1.80 1.74 20.13
N LEU A 124 -1.02 2.84 20.06
CA LEU A 124 -1.48 4.16 20.49
C LEU A 124 -2.74 4.61 19.75
N LEU A 125 -2.80 4.37 18.43
CA LEU A 125 -3.97 4.67 17.61
C LEU A 125 -5.14 3.69 17.83
N GLY A 126 -5.01 2.76 18.76
CA GLY A 126 -6.05 1.76 19.07
C GLY A 126 -6.22 0.70 17.97
N GLU A 127 -5.20 0.50 17.13
CA GLU A 127 -5.22 -0.47 16.05
C GLU A 127 -4.36 -1.70 16.33
N LYS A 128 -4.80 -2.84 15.84
CA LYS A 128 -3.98 -4.06 15.84
C LYS A 128 -2.85 -3.90 14.81
N PRO A 129 -1.56 -4.08 15.19
CA PRO A 129 -0.45 -3.89 14.28
C PRO A 129 -0.33 -5.04 13.27
N ALA A 130 -1.22 -5.07 12.28
CA ALA A 130 -1.22 -6.01 11.19
C ALA A 130 -0.41 -5.46 10.01
N VAL A 131 0.61 -6.20 9.56
CA VAL A 131 1.50 -5.80 8.44
C VAL A 131 0.79 -5.89 7.08
N ARG A 132 -0.27 -6.70 6.98
CA ARG A 132 -1.04 -6.91 5.74
C ARG A 132 -2.52 -6.80 6.03
N HIS A 133 -3.22 -6.18 5.10
CA HIS A 133 -4.68 -6.19 5.07
C HIS A 133 -5.16 -7.41 4.27
N ASP A 134 -6.16 -8.10 4.78
CA ASP A 134 -6.86 -9.19 4.06
C ASP A 134 -8.13 -8.61 3.41
N LEU A 135 -7.92 -7.78 2.38
CA LEU A 135 -9.00 -7.15 1.62
C LEU A 135 -9.24 -7.95 0.35
N SER A 136 -10.23 -8.83 0.37
CA SER A 136 -10.54 -9.74 -0.74
C SER A 136 -10.74 -9.01 -2.07
N TYR A 137 -11.39 -7.83 -2.05
CA TYR A 137 -11.63 -6.99 -3.22
C TYR A 137 -10.35 -6.30 -3.77
N LEU A 138 -9.25 -6.27 -3.02
CA LEU A 138 -7.92 -5.86 -3.47
C LEU A 138 -6.98 -7.05 -3.68
N SER A 139 -7.48 -8.27 -3.61
CA SER A 139 -6.67 -9.47 -3.84
C SER A 139 -6.17 -9.53 -5.29
N ARG A 140 -5.06 -10.23 -5.49
CA ARG A 140 -4.58 -10.48 -6.87
C ARG A 140 -5.59 -11.27 -7.69
N ALA A 141 -6.35 -12.16 -7.07
CA ALA A 141 -7.39 -12.93 -7.72
C ALA A 141 -8.50 -12.03 -8.28
N ALA A 142 -8.98 -11.06 -7.47
CA ALA A 142 -10.04 -10.12 -7.89
C ALA A 142 -9.64 -9.24 -9.10
N HIS A 143 -8.34 -9.03 -9.31
CA HIS A 143 -7.81 -8.15 -10.36
C HIS A 143 -6.97 -8.89 -11.41
N ALA A 144 -7.03 -10.22 -11.44
CA ALA A 144 -6.23 -11.01 -12.34
C ALA A 144 -6.65 -10.78 -13.81
N VAL A 145 -5.69 -10.45 -14.67
CA VAL A 145 -5.88 -10.43 -16.14
C VAL A 145 -5.49 -11.76 -16.77
N VAL A 146 -4.73 -12.57 -16.04
CA VAL A 146 -4.39 -13.94 -16.39
C VAL A 146 -4.07 -14.71 -15.12
N THR A 147 -4.50 -15.97 -15.07
CA THR A 147 -4.16 -16.93 -14.01
C THR A 147 -3.39 -18.08 -14.62
N TRP A 148 -2.32 -18.49 -13.95
CA TRP A 148 -1.65 -19.74 -14.25
C TRP A 148 -1.98 -20.75 -13.17
N GLN A 149 -2.27 -21.98 -13.56
CA GLN A 149 -2.60 -23.07 -12.66
C GLN A 149 -1.59 -24.19 -12.80
N CYS A 150 -1.16 -24.74 -11.68
CA CYS A 150 -0.34 -25.94 -11.65
C CYS A 150 -1.16 -27.17 -12.10
N GLN A 151 -0.62 -27.96 -13.01
CA GLN A 151 -1.29 -29.14 -13.52
C GLN A 151 -1.30 -30.31 -12.53
N ASN A 152 -0.42 -30.26 -11.51
CA ASN A 152 -0.31 -31.31 -10.50
C ASN A 152 -1.12 -31.01 -9.23
N CYS A 153 -0.88 -29.84 -8.57
CA CYS A 153 -1.55 -29.50 -7.29
C CYS A 153 -2.71 -28.52 -7.43
N ASN A 154 -2.97 -28.01 -8.63
CA ASN A 154 -3.98 -27.01 -8.95
C ASN A 154 -3.77 -25.62 -8.28
N ASP A 155 -2.63 -25.37 -7.64
CA ASP A 155 -2.29 -24.03 -7.14
C ASP A 155 -2.40 -22.99 -8.23
N GLU A 156 -3.00 -21.84 -7.88
CA GLU A 156 -3.24 -20.75 -8.81
C GLU A 156 -2.31 -19.55 -8.56
N TYR A 157 -1.79 -18.99 -9.65
CA TYR A 157 -0.92 -17.83 -9.69
C TYR A 157 -1.63 -16.69 -10.43
N HIS A 158 -2.14 -15.71 -9.69
CA HIS A 158 -2.92 -14.61 -10.25
C HIS A 158 -2.03 -13.43 -10.62
N PHE A 159 -2.12 -12.97 -11.86
CA PHE A 159 -1.33 -11.86 -12.39
C PHE A 159 -2.21 -10.68 -12.76
N VAL A 160 -2.00 -9.53 -12.12
CA VAL A 160 -2.69 -8.24 -12.39
C VAL A 160 -2.19 -7.58 -13.68
N ARG A 161 -1.08 -8.06 -14.23
CA ARG A 161 -0.51 -7.70 -15.54
C ARG A 161 0.00 -8.95 -16.20
N ARG A 162 -0.09 -9.03 -17.52
CA ARG A 162 0.45 -10.20 -18.24
C ARG A 162 1.94 -10.37 -17.95
N PRO A 163 2.38 -11.56 -17.47
CA PRO A 163 3.78 -11.85 -17.25
C PRO A 163 4.55 -11.78 -18.57
N ARG A 164 5.79 -11.32 -18.53
CA ARG A 164 6.69 -11.36 -19.70
C ARG A 164 7.18 -12.77 -19.99
N ARG A 165 7.28 -13.62 -18.97
CA ARG A 165 7.65 -15.03 -19.11
C ARG A 165 6.45 -15.86 -19.57
N ARG A 166 6.73 -16.99 -20.24
CA ARG A 166 5.71 -17.97 -20.61
C ARG A 166 5.51 -18.97 -19.47
N PRO A 167 4.32 -19.57 -19.31
CA PRO A 167 4.07 -20.60 -18.29
C PRO A 167 5.08 -21.76 -18.41
N SER A 168 5.43 -22.17 -19.64
CA SER A 168 6.40 -23.25 -19.93
C SER A 168 7.84 -22.95 -19.47
N SER A 169 8.17 -21.70 -19.15
CA SER A 169 9.48 -21.32 -18.58
C SER A 169 9.46 -21.13 -17.07
N CYS A 170 8.36 -21.50 -16.42
CA CYS A 170 8.14 -21.38 -14.98
C CYS A 170 7.56 -22.69 -14.44
N TYR A 171 7.64 -22.87 -13.15
CA TYR A 171 7.07 -24.03 -12.47
C TYR A 171 6.45 -23.66 -11.13
N CYS A 172 5.56 -24.50 -10.65
CA CYS A 172 4.95 -24.39 -9.35
C CYS A 172 5.99 -24.50 -8.22
N ARG A 173 5.95 -23.63 -7.25
CA ARG A 173 6.89 -23.64 -6.11
C ARG A 173 6.77 -24.91 -5.28
N THR A 174 5.56 -25.42 -5.11
CA THR A 174 5.26 -26.58 -4.28
C THR A 174 5.68 -27.87 -4.99
N CYS A 175 5.42 -27.98 -6.31
CA CYS A 175 5.64 -29.21 -7.06
C CYS A 175 7.02 -29.30 -7.73
N GLY A 176 7.77 -28.18 -7.79
CA GLY A 176 9.09 -28.13 -8.42
C GLY A 176 9.05 -28.21 -9.95
N PRO A 177 10.24 -28.27 -10.59
CA PRO A 177 10.35 -28.17 -12.06
C PRO A 177 9.84 -29.41 -12.80
N GLU A 178 9.87 -30.59 -12.19
CA GLU A 178 9.50 -31.86 -12.87
C GLU A 178 7.98 -32.06 -12.92
N LEU A 179 7.27 -31.76 -11.81
CA LEU A 179 5.84 -32.02 -11.69
C LEU A 179 5.00 -30.73 -11.77
N GLY A 180 5.62 -29.58 -11.58
CA GLY A 180 4.94 -28.30 -11.43
C GLY A 180 4.68 -27.54 -12.73
N LEU A 181 4.35 -28.22 -13.82
CA LEU A 181 4.03 -27.57 -15.09
C LEU A 181 2.82 -26.63 -14.92
N LEU A 182 2.95 -25.40 -15.47
CA LEU A 182 1.92 -24.38 -15.38
C LEU A 182 1.17 -24.28 -16.71
N ARG A 183 -0.15 -24.10 -16.62
CA ARG A 183 -1.02 -23.79 -17.75
C ARG A 183 -1.73 -22.47 -17.54
N VAL A 184 -2.11 -21.81 -18.64
CA VAL A 184 -2.96 -20.61 -18.56
C VAL A 184 -4.40 -21.04 -18.31
N VAL A 185 -5.03 -20.37 -17.33
CA VAL A 185 -6.46 -20.45 -17.09
C VAL A 185 -6.99 -19.03 -17.20
N TYR A 186 -8.04 -18.83 -17.99
CA TYR A 186 -8.66 -17.49 -18.07
C TYR A 186 -9.57 -17.28 -16.87
N PRO A 187 -9.58 -16.07 -16.25
CA PRO A 187 -10.57 -15.75 -15.23
C PRO A 187 -11.96 -15.86 -15.86
N LYS A 188 -12.88 -16.45 -15.10
CA LYS A 188 -14.31 -16.51 -15.47
C LYS A 188 -14.94 -15.15 -15.41
#